data_dbbab963f49494523c344b8dce54059f
#
_entry.id   dbbab963f49494523c344b8dce54059f
#
_cell.length_a   1.000
_cell.length_b   1.000
_cell.length_c   1.000
_cell.angle_alpha   90.00
_cell.angle_beta   90.00
_cell.angle_gamma   90.00
#
_symmetry.space_group_name_H-M   'P 1'
#
loop_
_entity.id
_entity.type
_entity.pdbx_description
1 polymer ?
#
loop_
_entity_poly.entity_id
_entity_poly.type
_entity_poly.pdbx_seq_one_letter_code
_entity_poly.pdbx_strand_id
1 'polypeptide(L)'
;LTAVVIVMIVVLAALGFRTSMLVGMAIPFSYLFALMIMSILGKEFNFMVMFGMLISMGMTIDGSIVVTEYADRKMAEGLERVQAYTSAVSRMFWPVVTSTVTTLIAFTPLMFWGGMGSFIRDMPTTVFFVLTGSLLYALFFAPVLGALFGGLAKGRGSQQQIDQLRKLETDDPTSLKGFTGFYARKTSNYLKHPIQIIF
;
A
#
# COMPACT_ATOMS: atom_id res chain seq x y z
N LEU A 1 -16.93 2.34 10.43
CA LEU A 1 -16.53 3.74 10.31
C LEU A 1 -15.27 4.05 11.10
N THR A 2 -15.19 3.64 12.39
CA THR A 2 -14.02 3.85 13.25
C THR A 2 -12.73 3.27 12.68
N ALA A 3 -12.76 2.07 12.12
CA ALA A 3 -11.58 1.44 11.50
C ALA A 3 -11.06 2.25 10.31
N VAL A 4 -11.94 2.77 9.42
CA VAL A 4 -11.56 3.66 8.30
C VAL A 4 -10.88 4.92 8.83
N VAL A 5 -11.44 5.53 9.86
CA VAL A 5 -10.90 6.75 10.46
C VAL A 5 -9.51 6.50 11.06
N ILE A 6 -9.33 5.39 11.79
CA ILE A 6 -8.03 5.04 12.37
C ILE A 6 -6.98 4.83 11.28
N VAL A 7 -7.32 4.07 10.23
CA VAL A 7 -6.43 3.84 9.09
C VAL A 7 -6.08 5.16 8.41
N MET A 8 -7.07 6.03 8.17
CA MET A 8 -6.82 7.36 7.58
C MET A 8 -5.91 8.23 8.45
N ILE A 9 -6.06 8.19 9.78
CA ILE A 9 -5.19 8.94 10.69
C ILE A 9 -3.74 8.42 10.62
N VAL A 10 -3.55 7.10 10.61
CA VAL A 10 -2.22 6.48 10.51
C VAL A 10 -1.56 6.85 9.18
N VAL A 11 -2.28 6.71 8.07
CA VAL A 11 -1.77 7.06 6.73
C VAL A 11 -1.50 8.56 6.62
N LEU A 12 -2.36 9.40 7.22
CA LEU A 12 -2.16 10.85 7.30
C LEU A 12 -0.87 11.22 8.04
N ALA A 13 -0.61 10.55 9.17
CA ALA A 13 0.58 10.79 9.97
C ALA A 13 1.86 10.34 9.24
N ALA A 14 1.78 9.25 8.46
CA ALA A 14 2.92 8.68 7.76
C ALA A 14 3.25 9.40 6.43
N LEU A 15 2.23 9.69 5.61
CA LEU A 15 2.41 10.13 4.22
C LEU A 15 1.99 11.60 3.96
N GLY A 16 1.38 12.24 4.95
CA GLY A 16 0.85 13.60 4.80
C GLY A 16 -0.53 13.65 4.15
N PHE A 17 -1.19 14.82 4.23
CA PHE A 17 -2.61 14.98 3.92
C PHE A 17 -2.99 14.60 2.47
N ARG A 18 -2.19 14.98 1.50
CA ARG A 18 -2.50 14.79 0.06
C ARG A 18 -2.40 13.33 -0.35
N THR A 19 -1.30 12.69 0.00
CA THR A 19 -1.06 11.27 -0.30
C THR A 19 -2.05 10.39 0.47
N SER A 20 -2.38 10.77 1.71
CA SER A 20 -3.42 10.10 2.49
C SER A 20 -4.80 10.16 1.83
N MET A 21 -5.17 11.30 1.24
CA MET A 21 -6.44 11.43 0.51
C MET A 21 -6.49 10.52 -0.73
N LEU A 22 -5.39 10.48 -1.51
CA LEU A 22 -5.28 9.58 -2.66
C LEU A 22 -5.40 8.12 -2.24
N VAL A 23 -4.62 7.71 -1.23
CA VAL A 23 -4.66 6.34 -0.71
C VAL A 23 -6.03 6.00 -0.11
N GLY A 24 -6.64 6.93 0.61
CA GLY A 24 -7.96 6.75 1.23
C GLY A 24 -9.09 6.52 0.23
N MET A 25 -9.00 7.10 -0.98
CA MET A 25 -9.96 6.86 -2.05
C MET A 25 -9.92 5.43 -2.61
N ALA A 26 -8.86 4.66 -2.33
CA ALA A 26 -8.80 3.25 -2.68
C ALA A 26 -9.92 2.43 -2.02
N ILE A 27 -10.28 2.76 -0.77
CA ILE A 27 -11.30 2.02 -0.01
C ILE A 27 -12.67 2.12 -0.68
N PRO A 28 -13.26 3.33 -0.85
CA PRO A 28 -14.58 3.45 -1.47
C PRO A 28 -14.60 2.93 -2.90
N PHE A 29 -13.55 3.15 -3.68
CA PHE A 29 -13.45 2.63 -5.03
C PHE A 29 -13.50 1.09 -5.06
N SER A 30 -12.66 0.44 -4.25
CA SER A 30 -12.58 -1.03 -4.21
C SER A 30 -13.87 -1.66 -3.71
N TYR A 31 -14.52 -1.03 -2.74
CA TYR A 31 -15.79 -1.50 -2.20
C TYR A 31 -16.92 -1.37 -3.21
N LEU A 32 -17.04 -0.22 -3.87
CA LEU A 32 -18.04 -0.02 -4.92
C LEU A 32 -17.82 -0.96 -6.09
N PHE A 33 -16.56 -1.17 -6.50
CA PHE A 33 -16.22 -2.15 -7.53
C PHE A 33 -16.66 -3.56 -7.13
N ALA A 34 -16.33 -4.01 -5.91
CA ALA A 34 -16.72 -5.32 -5.41
C ALA A 34 -18.23 -5.49 -5.33
N LEU A 35 -18.95 -4.50 -4.78
CA LEU A 35 -20.41 -4.53 -4.69
C LEU A 35 -21.08 -4.53 -6.05
N MET A 36 -20.54 -3.79 -7.02
CA MET A 36 -21.01 -3.81 -8.39
C MET A 36 -20.90 -5.21 -9.01
N ILE A 37 -19.74 -5.85 -8.88
CA ILE A 37 -19.55 -7.22 -9.41
C ILE A 37 -20.43 -8.24 -8.68
N MET A 38 -20.53 -8.15 -7.34
CA MET A 38 -21.38 -9.01 -6.53
C MET A 38 -22.86 -8.88 -6.95
N SER A 39 -23.32 -7.67 -7.22
CA SER A 39 -24.67 -7.40 -7.72
C SER A 39 -24.92 -8.03 -9.09
N ILE A 40 -23.95 -7.93 -10.02
CA ILE A 40 -24.03 -8.57 -11.34
C ILE A 40 -24.09 -10.10 -11.21
N LEU A 41 -23.39 -10.67 -10.23
CA LEU A 41 -23.43 -12.11 -9.95
C LEU A 41 -24.70 -12.56 -9.19
N GLY A 42 -25.64 -11.66 -8.94
CA GLY A 42 -26.88 -11.94 -8.22
C GLY A 42 -26.66 -12.26 -6.73
N LYS A 43 -25.55 -11.80 -6.15
CA LYS A 43 -25.25 -12.00 -4.74
C LYS A 43 -25.88 -10.91 -3.91
N GLU A 44 -26.62 -11.29 -2.87
CA GLU A 44 -27.23 -10.36 -1.94
C GLU A 44 -26.21 -9.85 -0.93
N PHE A 45 -26.40 -8.60 -0.50
CA PHE A 45 -25.62 -8.01 0.58
C PHE A 45 -26.03 -8.66 1.92
N ASN A 46 -25.17 -9.52 2.44
CA ASN A 46 -25.38 -10.26 3.68
C ASN A 46 -24.23 -10.01 4.67
N PHE A 47 -24.38 -10.60 5.88
CA PHE A 47 -23.39 -10.45 6.95
C PHE A 47 -21.98 -10.94 6.54
N MET A 48 -21.88 -12.00 5.71
CA MET A 48 -20.59 -12.51 5.24
C MET A 48 -19.91 -11.60 4.23
N VAL A 49 -20.69 -10.93 3.38
CA VAL A 49 -20.18 -9.88 2.48
C VAL A 49 -19.62 -8.72 3.31
N MET A 50 -20.37 -8.25 4.32
CA MET A 50 -19.90 -7.21 5.24
C MET A 50 -18.62 -7.61 5.98
N PHE A 51 -18.54 -8.86 6.43
CA PHE A 51 -17.36 -9.38 7.10
C PHE A 51 -16.14 -9.47 6.16
N GLY A 52 -16.36 -9.90 4.90
CA GLY A 52 -15.32 -9.87 3.85
C GLY A 52 -14.80 -8.46 3.58
N MET A 53 -15.70 -7.47 3.53
CA MET A 53 -15.31 -6.05 3.40
C MET A 53 -14.47 -5.57 4.59
N LEU A 54 -14.84 -5.94 5.81
CA LEU A 54 -14.07 -5.58 7.02
C LEU A 54 -12.66 -6.18 7.01
N ILE A 55 -12.52 -7.46 6.66
CA ILE A 55 -11.21 -8.12 6.59
C ILE A 55 -10.34 -7.48 5.48
N SER A 56 -10.91 -7.23 4.31
CA SER A 56 -10.17 -6.69 3.18
C SER A 56 -9.73 -5.22 3.35
N MET A 57 -10.29 -4.51 4.34
CA MET A 57 -10.05 -3.09 4.53
C MET A 57 -8.57 -2.73 4.71
N GLY A 58 -7.86 -3.47 5.57
CA GLY A 58 -6.43 -3.24 5.80
C GLY A 58 -5.58 -3.55 4.58
N MET A 59 -5.96 -4.58 3.81
CA MET A 59 -5.21 -5.01 2.63
C MET A 59 -5.47 -4.14 1.39
N THR A 60 -6.59 -3.39 1.38
CA THR A 60 -7.01 -2.58 0.22
C THR A 60 -6.08 -1.40 -0.04
N ILE A 61 -5.50 -0.82 0.98
CA ILE A 61 -4.68 0.39 0.85
C ILE A 61 -3.21 0.12 0.55
N ASP A 62 -2.71 -1.09 0.82
CA ASP A 62 -1.28 -1.42 0.77
C ASP A 62 -0.66 -1.17 -0.61
N GLY A 63 -1.33 -1.60 -1.68
CA GLY A 63 -0.85 -1.36 -3.04
C GLY A 63 -0.76 0.13 -3.39
N SER A 64 -1.75 0.91 -2.96
CA SER A 64 -1.77 2.36 -3.20
C SER A 64 -0.71 3.09 -2.38
N ILE A 65 -0.44 2.66 -1.13
CA ILE A 65 0.63 3.21 -0.28
C ILE A 65 1.98 3.03 -0.98
N VAL A 66 2.30 1.81 -1.42
CA VAL A 66 3.59 1.50 -2.04
C VAL A 66 3.84 2.33 -3.31
N VAL A 67 2.83 2.45 -4.18
CA VAL A 67 2.93 3.24 -5.41
C VAL A 67 3.10 4.73 -5.12
N THR A 68 2.31 5.28 -4.20
CA THR A 68 2.35 6.71 -3.87
C THR A 68 3.63 7.08 -3.12
N GLU A 69 4.08 6.25 -2.18
CA GLU A 69 5.34 6.47 -1.45
C GLU A 69 6.54 6.47 -2.40
N TYR A 70 6.59 5.53 -3.35
CA TYR A 70 7.66 5.53 -4.35
C TYR A 70 7.63 6.78 -5.23
N ALA A 71 6.44 7.22 -5.64
CA ALA A 71 6.30 8.46 -6.41
C ALA A 71 6.74 9.69 -5.62
N ASP A 72 6.34 9.79 -4.34
CA ASP A 72 6.74 10.88 -3.44
C ASP A 72 8.25 10.91 -3.25
N ARG A 73 8.89 9.76 -3.09
CA ARG A 73 10.35 9.64 -3.03
C ARG A 73 11.02 10.14 -4.33
N LYS A 74 10.49 9.75 -5.49
CA LYS A 74 11.01 10.20 -6.79
C LYS A 74 10.82 11.70 -7.02
N MET A 75 9.73 12.28 -6.54
CA MET A 75 9.53 13.74 -6.55
C MET A 75 10.51 14.45 -5.60
N ALA A 76 10.83 13.85 -4.45
CA ALA A 76 11.85 14.38 -3.55
C ALA A 76 13.26 14.35 -4.16
N GLU A 77 13.55 13.37 -5.03
CA GLU A 77 14.79 13.30 -5.82
C GLU A 77 14.83 14.34 -6.96
N GLY A 78 13.75 15.09 -7.21
CA GLY A 78 13.68 16.15 -8.20
C GLY A 78 12.99 15.78 -9.52
N LEU A 79 12.39 14.58 -9.62
CA LEU A 79 11.62 14.22 -10.81
C LEU A 79 10.32 15.02 -10.89
N GLU A 80 9.88 15.32 -12.11
CA GLU A 80 8.57 15.89 -12.37
C GLU A 80 7.47 14.87 -12.00
N ARG A 81 6.31 15.36 -11.55
CA ARG A 81 5.20 14.51 -11.02
C ARG A 81 4.81 13.38 -11.97
N VAL A 82 4.55 13.70 -13.22
CA VAL A 82 4.12 12.72 -14.22
C VAL A 82 5.19 11.63 -14.37
N GLN A 83 6.46 12.04 -14.45
CA GLN A 83 7.58 11.11 -14.53
C GLN A 83 7.75 10.28 -13.25
N ALA A 84 7.55 10.89 -12.09
CA ALA A 84 7.62 10.20 -10.79
C ALA A 84 6.55 9.10 -10.68
N TYR A 85 5.30 9.41 -10.99
CA TYR A 85 4.21 8.42 -10.97
C TYR A 85 4.34 7.36 -12.06
N THR A 86 4.77 7.72 -13.27
CA THR A 86 5.06 6.74 -14.34
C THR A 86 6.17 5.79 -13.93
N SER A 87 7.23 6.30 -13.33
CA SER A 87 8.33 5.49 -12.79
C SER A 87 7.85 4.60 -11.64
N ALA A 88 6.98 5.12 -10.77
CA ALA A 88 6.41 4.36 -9.65
C ALA A 88 5.60 3.17 -10.15
N VAL A 89 4.69 3.36 -11.10
CA VAL A 89 3.91 2.26 -11.68
C VAL A 89 4.81 1.23 -12.33
N SER A 90 5.74 1.67 -13.20
CA SER A 90 6.63 0.75 -13.90
C SER A 90 7.47 -0.11 -12.95
N ARG A 91 7.94 0.48 -11.84
CA ARG A 91 8.81 -0.21 -10.88
C ARG A 91 8.04 -1.05 -9.87
N MET A 92 6.86 -0.57 -9.44
CA MET A 92 6.05 -1.22 -8.41
C MET A 92 4.97 -2.15 -8.96
N PHE A 93 4.80 -2.22 -10.29
CA PHE A 93 3.83 -3.09 -10.94
C PHE A 93 3.96 -4.54 -10.45
N TRP A 94 5.11 -5.16 -10.69
CA TRP A 94 5.33 -6.57 -10.31
C TRP A 94 5.23 -6.84 -8.82
N PRO A 95 5.88 -6.06 -7.92
CA PRO A 95 5.71 -6.25 -6.48
C PRO A 95 4.25 -6.17 -6.02
N VAL A 96 3.49 -5.18 -6.48
CA VAL A 96 2.09 -5.00 -6.09
C VAL A 96 1.19 -6.11 -6.66
N VAL A 97 1.38 -6.47 -7.94
CA VAL A 97 0.61 -7.56 -8.57
C VAL A 97 0.91 -8.89 -7.88
N THR A 98 2.17 -9.24 -7.68
CA THR A 98 2.53 -10.52 -7.04
C THR A 98 2.04 -10.62 -5.61
N SER A 99 2.15 -9.55 -4.82
CA SER A 99 1.61 -9.50 -3.46
C SER A 99 0.10 -9.74 -3.44
N THR A 100 -0.64 -9.00 -4.27
CA THR A 100 -2.11 -9.14 -4.37
C THR A 100 -2.51 -10.53 -4.87
N VAL A 101 -1.85 -11.04 -5.91
CA VAL A 101 -2.13 -12.37 -6.46
C VAL A 101 -1.86 -13.46 -5.42
N THR A 102 -0.79 -13.36 -4.65
CA THR A 102 -0.48 -14.30 -3.56
C THR A 102 -1.62 -14.34 -2.54
N THR A 103 -2.12 -13.17 -2.15
CA THR A 103 -3.26 -13.08 -1.23
C THR A 103 -4.54 -13.66 -1.84
N LEU A 104 -4.83 -13.36 -3.12
CA LEU A 104 -5.98 -13.91 -3.83
C LEU A 104 -5.92 -15.44 -3.91
N ILE A 105 -4.75 -16.01 -4.21
CA ILE A 105 -4.54 -17.47 -4.24
C ILE A 105 -4.78 -18.07 -2.86
N ALA A 106 -4.36 -17.42 -1.78
CA ALA A 106 -4.59 -17.90 -0.42
C ALA A 106 -6.08 -17.97 -0.06
N PHE A 107 -6.92 -17.05 -0.57
CA PHE A 107 -8.37 -17.07 -0.37
C PHE A 107 -9.13 -17.98 -1.34
N THR A 108 -8.53 -18.33 -2.48
CA THR A 108 -9.18 -19.16 -3.53
C THR A 108 -9.68 -20.53 -3.04
N PRO A 109 -8.95 -21.32 -2.21
CA PRO A 109 -9.43 -22.59 -1.72
C PRO A 109 -10.74 -22.47 -0.92
N LEU A 110 -10.93 -21.37 -0.19
CA LEU A 110 -12.16 -21.13 0.59
C LEU A 110 -13.39 -20.93 -0.30
N MET A 111 -13.21 -20.44 -1.53
CA MET A 111 -14.30 -20.28 -2.49
C MET A 111 -14.81 -21.62 -3.03
N PHE A 112 -13.96 -22.63 -3.11
CA PHE A 112 -14.27 -23.96 -3.67
C PHE A 112 -14.60 -25.02 -2.62
N TRP A 113 -14.52 -24.70 -1.34
CA TRP A 113 -14.79 -25.66 -0.27
C TRP A 113 -16.26 -26.08 -0.26
N GLY A 114 -16.53 -27.30 -0.73
CA GLY A 114 -17.89 -27.81 -0.97
C GLY A 114 -18.74 -28.09 0.28
N GLY A 115 -18.12 -28.20 1.46
CA GLY A 115 -18.83 -28.45 2.73
C GLY A 115 -19.40 -27.21 3.41
N MET A 116 -19.01 -26.02 2.96
CA MET A 116 -19.56 -24.76 3.48
C MET A 116 -20.76 -24.32 2.65
N GLY A 117 -21.87 -23.96 3.27
CA GLY A 117 -23.03 -23.41 2.58
C GLY A 117 -22.69 -22.19 1.73
N SER A 118 -23.55 -21.88 0.74
CA SER A 118 -23.36 -20.72 -0.16
C SER A 118 -23.08 -19.41 0.56
N PHE A 119 -23.65 -19.25 1.74
CA PHE A 119 -23.51 -18.10 2.62
C PHE A 119 -22.04 -17.84 3.04
N ILE A 120 -21.27 -18.89 3.40
CA ILE A 120 -19.88 -18.72 3.87
C ILE A 120 -18.95 -18.40 2.71
N ARG A 121 -19.27 -18.83 1.48
CA ARG A 121 -18.50 -18.50 0.27
C ARG A 121 -18.54 -17.01 -0.09
N ASP A 122 -19.56 -16.30 0.34
CA ASP A 122 -19.71 -14.88 0.00
C ASP A 122 -18.60 -14.02 0.61
N MET A 123 -18.06 -14.41 1.78
CA MET A 123 -16.94 -13.72 2.42
C MET A 123 -15.65 -13.75 1.56
N PRO A 124 -15.06 -14.92 1.21
CA PRO A 124 -13.85 -14.95 0.39
C PRO A 124 -14.09 -14.40 -1.03
N THR A 125 -15.29 -14.55 -1.57
CA THR A 125 -15.66 -13.96 -2.86
C THR A 125 -15.62 -12.44 -2.79
N THR A 126 -16.13 -11.86 -1.73
CA THR A 126 -16.07 -10.40 -1.50
C THR A 126 -14.63 -9.92 -1.37
N VAL A 127 -13.81 -10.59 -0.55
CA VAL A 127 -12.38 -10.28 -0.40
C VAL A 127 -11.67 -10.31 -1.76
N PHE A 128 -11.97 -11.33 -2.58
CA PHE A 128 -11.39 -11.46 -3.91
C PHE A 128 -11.71 -10.24 -4.79
N PHE A 129 -12.96 -9.83 -4.86
CA PHE A 129 -13.33 -8.66 -5.69
C PHE A 129 -12.87 -7.33 -5.11
N VAL A 130 -12.83 -7.17 -3.78
CA VAL A 130 -12.29 -5.96 -3.16
C VAL A 130 -10.81 -5.81 -3.46
N LEU A 131 -10.02 -6.87 -3.32
CA LEU A 131 -8.57 -6.84 -3.63
C LEU A 131 -8.30 -6.64 -5.12
N THR A 132 -9.12 -7.22 -6.00
CA THR A 132 -9.03 -6.97 -7.44
C THR A 132 -9.32 -5.49 -7.75
N GLY A 133 -10.36 -4.91 -7.14
CA GLY A 133 -10.66 -3.49 -7.27
C GLY A 133 -9.55 -2.59 -6.74
N SER A 134 -8.93 -2.97 -5.62
CA SER A 134 -7.78 -2.27 -5.03
C SER A 134 -6.56 -2.30 -5.95
N LEU A 135 -6.27 -3.45 -6.55
CA LEU A 135 -5.17 -3.58 -7.52
C LEU A 135 -5.39 -2.67 -8.74
N LEU A 136 -6.61 -2.66 -9.28
CA LEU A 136 -6.97 -1.77 -10.39
C LEU A 136 -6.82 -0.30 -9.97
N TYR A 137 -7.28 0.05 -8.77
CA TYR A 137 -7.12 1.40 -8.26
C TYR A 137 -5.64 1.79 -8.14
N ALA A 138 -4.82 0.96 -7.50
CA ALA A 138 -3.41 1.24 -7.25
C ALA A 138 -2.59 1.42 -8.53
N LEU A 139 -2.89 0.64 -9.58
CA LEU A 139 -2.12 0.66 -10.83
C LEU A 139 -2.62 1.68 -11.85
N PHE A 140 -3.92 1.97 -11.89
CA PHE A 140 -4.49 2.88 -12.90
C PHE A 140 -4.94 4.21 -12.31
N PHE A 141 -5.74 4.19 -11.24
CA PHE A 141 -6.33 5.40 -10.70
C PHE A 141 -5.38 6.19 -9.80
N ALA A 142 -4.66 5.54 -8.90
CA ALA A 142 -3.74 6.22 -7.99
C ALA A 142 -2.64 7.00 -8.74
N PRO A 143 -1.98 6.48 -9.77
CA PRO A 143 -0.97 7.25 -10.50
C PRO A 143 -1.57 8.41 -11.32
N VAL A 144 -2.75 8.23 -11.92
CA VAL A 144 -3.41 9.30 -12.69
C VAL A 144 -3.87 10.41 -11.74
N LEU A 145 -4.55 10.06 -10.66
CA LEU A 145 -4.98 11.03 -9.65
C LEU A 145 -3.78 11.70 -8.96
N GLY A 146 -2.73 10.93 -8.69
CA GLY A 146 -1.49 11.43 -8.13
C GLY A 146 -0.77 12.41 -9.06
N ALA A 147 -0.72 12.14 -10.35
CA ALA A 147 -0.18 13.06 -11.34
C ALA A 147 -1.01 14.35 -11.47
N LEU A 148 -2.34 14.25 -11.36
CA LEU A 148 -3.26 15.40 -11.46
C LEU A 148 -3.31 16.22 -10.16
N PHE A 149 -3.53 15.55 -9.03
CA PHE A 149 -3.79 16.17 -7.73
C PHE A 149 -2.61 16.11 -6.77
N GLY A 150 -1.62 15.26 -7.04
CA GLY A 150 -0.36 15.14 -6.32
C GLY A 150 0.45 16.43 -6.46
N GLY A 151 -0.14 17.54 -6.02
CA GLY A 151 0.49 18.83 -6.07
C GLY A 151 1.55 18.94 -5.00
N LEU A 152 2.76 19.23 -5.46
CA LEU A 152 3.80 19.94 -4.75
C LEU A 152 3.67 19.93 -3.22
N ALA A 153 4.38 19.06 -2.58
CA ALA A 153 5.23 19.52 -1.52
C ALA A 153 6.32 20.44 -2.15
N LYS A 154 5.88 21.48 -2.90
CA LYS A 154 6.75 22.58 -3.30
C LYS A 154 6.97 23.39 -2.05
N GLY A 155 8.05 23.10 -1.34
CA GLY A 155 8.53 23.99 -0.33
C GLY A 155 8.68 23.45 1.09
N ARG A 156 8.92 22.16 1.30
CA ARG A 156 9.48 21.69 2.59
C ARG A 156 10.36 20.45 2.50
N GLY A 157 10.71 19.99 1.31
CA GLY A 157 11.98 19.33 1.11
C GLY A 157 13.02 20.43 1.00
N SER A 158 13.43 21.02 2.12
CA SER A 158 14.59 21.90 2.13
C SER A 158 15.69 21.20 1.37
N GLN A 159 16.45 21.92 0.56
CA GLN A 159 17.71 21.45 -0.04
C GLN A 159 18.52 20.65 1.01
N GLN A 160 18.38 21.02 2.28
CA GLN A 160 18.94 20.31 3.43
C GLN A 160 18.38 18.89 3.64
N GLN A 161 17.11 18.62 3.33
CA GLN A 161 16.54 17.25 3.43
C GLN A 161 16.95 16.40 2.23
N ILE A 162 17.04 17.00 1.04
CA ILE A 162 17.56 16.33 -0.16
C ILE A 162 19.04 16.00 0.04
N ASP A 163 19.81 16.94 0.59
CA ASP A 163 21.22 16.72 0.93
C ASP A 163 21.40 15.70 2.07
N GLN A 164 20.48 15.66 3.03
CA GLN A 164 20.47 14.63 4.07
C GLN A 164 20.12 13.26 3.49
N LEU A 165 19.13 13.15 2.59
CA LEU A 165 18.79 11.90 1.92
C LEU A 165 19.92 11.42 0.99
N ARG A 166 20.56 12.32 0.25
CA ARG A 166 21.75 12.01 -0.54
C ARG A 166 22.93 11.56 0.34
N LYS A 167 23.14 12.20 1.49
CA LYS A 167 24.15 11.76 2.46
C LYS A 167 23.81 10.40 3.06
N LEU A 168 22.51 10.07 3.27
CA LEU A 168 22.06 8.77 3.72
C LEU A 168 22.28 7.65 2.69
N GLU A 169 22.30 7.98 1.40
CA GLU A 169 22.57 7.03 0.32
C GLU A 169 24.07 6.88 0.00
N THR A 170 24.86 7.93 0.28
CA THR A 170 26.31 7.97 -0.10
C THR A 170 27.26 7.77 1.07
N ASP A 171 26.85 8.14 2.30
CA ASP A 171 27.66 8.00 3.51
C ASP A 171 27.33 6.69 4.24
N ASP A 172 28.36 6.16 4.92
CA ASP A 172 28.25 4.94 5.73
C ASP A 172 27.10 5.09 6.76
N PRO A 173 26.06 4.25 6.74
CA PRO A 173 24.90 4.35 7.64
C PRO A 173 25.28 4.36 9.14
N THR A 174 26.50 3.94 9.46
CA THR A 174 27.02 3.90 10.84
C THR A 174 27.42 5.27 11.38
N SER A 175 27.57 6.29 10.52
CA SER A 175 27.97 7.67 10.89
C SER A 175 26.81 8.53 11.40
N LEU A 176 25.56 8.07 11.26
CA LEU A 176 24.35 8.83 11.59
C LEU A 176 24.16 9.01 13.10
N LYS A 177 23.75 10.21 13.51
CA LYS A 177 23.33 10.52 14.89
C LYS A 177 21.84 10.23 15.07
N GLY A 178 21.48 9.52 16.16
CA GLY A 178 20.08 9.22 16.49
C GLY A 178 19.75 7.73 16.47
N PHE A 179 18.44 7.41 16.56
CA PHE A 179 17.94 6.04 16.62
C PHE A 179 18.34 5.21 15.39
N THR A 180 18.32 5.82 14.21
CA THR A 180 18.72 5.19 12.94
C THR A 180 20.20 4.78 12.93
N GLY A 181 21.09 5.64 13.44
CA GLY A 181 22.51 5.33 13.55
C GLY A 181 22.82 4.28 14.63
N PHE A 182 22.03 4.24 15.71
CA PHE A 182 22.11 3.18 16.71
C PHE A 182 21.72 1.83 16.12
N TYR A 183 20.60 1.78 15.38
CA TYR A 183 20.12 0.58 14.69
C TYR A 183 21.12 0.11 13.63
N ALA A 184 21.61 1.01 12.79
CA ALA A 184 22.59 0.69 11.73
C ALA A 184 23.88 0.13 12.31
N ARG A 185 24.41 0.71 13.38
CA ARG A 185 25.62 0.20 14.08
C ARG A 185 25.39 -1.17 14.68
N LYS A 186 24.23 -1.39 15.31
CA LYS A 186 23.88 -2.66 15.92
C LYS A 186 23.75 -3.76 14.84
N THR A 187 23.05 -3.46 13.74
CA THR A 187 22.88 -4.38 12.61
C THR A 187 24.20 -4.68 11.91
N SER A 188 25.04 -3.67 11.66
CA SER A 188 26.38 -3.84 11.08
C SER A 188 27.27 -4.72 11.95
N ASN A 189 27.18 -4.57 13.27
CA ASN A 189 27.95 -5.41 14.20
C ASN A 189 27.50 -6.88 14.18
N TYR A 190 26.20 -7.12 14.07
CA TYR A 190 25.65 -8.48 13.91
C TYR A 190 26.04 -9.11 12.56
N LEU A 191 26.04 -8.34 11.46
CA LEU A 191 26.46 -8.84 10.16
C LEU A 191 27.95 -9.20 10.09
N LYS A 192 28.80 -8.56 10.91
CA LYS A 192 30.23 -8.88 11.03
C LYS A 192 30.49 -10.18 11.84
N HIS A 193 29.53 -10.59 12.67
CA HIS A 193 29.64 -11.79 13.49
C HIS A 193 28.41 -12.70 13.32
N PRO A 194 28.24 -13.35 12.17
CA PRO A 194 27.03 -14.14 11.85
C PRO A 194 26.82 -15.33 12.81
N ILE A 195 27.86 -15.81 13.47
CA ILE A 195 27.81 -16.94 14.43
C ILE A 195 27.07 -16.54 15.72
N GLN A 196 27.02 -15.27 16.10
CA GLN A 196 26.34 -14.79 17.30
C GLN A 196 24.80 -14.65 17.12
N ILE A 197 24.27 -14.87 15.91
CA ILE A 197 22.83 -14.81 15.62
C ILE A 197 22.17 -16.19 15.82
N ILE A 198 22.94 -17.27 15.87
CA ILE A 198 22.46 -18.66 15.92
C ILE A 198 22.39 -19.17 17.38
N PHE A 199 22.94 -18.45 18.34
CA PHE A 199 22.84 -18.67 19.77
C PHE A 199 22.22 -17.41 20.42
#